data_fbab25348eb4a8c5f7052f9456c856a5
#
_entry.id   fbab25348eb4a8c5f7052f9456c856a5
#
_cell.length_a   1.000
_cell.length_b   1.000
_cell.length_c   1.000
_cell.angle_alpha   90.00
_cell.angle_beta   90.00
_cell.angle_gamma   90.00
#
_symmetry.space_group_name_H-M   'P 1'
#
loop_
_entity.id
_entity.type
_entity.pdbx_description
1 polymer ?
#
loop_
_entity_poly.entity_id
_entity_poly.type
_entity_poly.pdbx_seq_one_letter_code
_entity_poly.pdbx_strand_id
1 'polypeptide(L)'
;QAGTGIVPVIPNYTETQMGIYGIGKYNYSKGGIEAGIRFDGQETRASGYDWTGSLYGGTRKFNNVSYSLGGHHHFSDQWKLTTNFGLAWRAPHVYELYSNGNELGSGMFVKGDSTMHSERSYKWISSISYSNKVFSARMDGYLQWISGYIYDEPKKETITVISGVYPVFQYKQTPAFFRGMDFDFHFMPINSWDYHLIASFIRANEQTTGNYLPYIPSSRFSHD
;
A
#
# COMPACT_ATOMS: atom_id res chain seq x y z
N GLN A 1 23.90 18.12 26.34
CA GLN A 1 24.14 16.79 26.89
C GLN A 1 24.52 15.89 25.73
N ALA A 2 25.76 15.45 25.64
CA ALA A 2 26.18 14.39 24.77
C ALA A 2 25.54 13.10 25.28
N GLY A 3 24.42 12.71 24.71
CA GLY A 3 23.76 11.45 25.03
C GLY A 3 24.64 10.30 24.53
N THR A 4 25.04 9.42 25.40
CA THR A 4 25.68 8.13 25.10
C THR A 4 24.65 7.11 24.61
N GLY A 5 23.71 7.54 23.76
CA GLY A 5 22.65 6.73 23.21
C GLY A 5 22.78 6.55 21.70
N ILE A 6 22.14 5.50 21.19
CA ILE A 6 21.97 5.27 19.76
C ILE A 6 21.23 6.48 19.17
N VAL A 7 21.81 7.13 18.16
CA VAL A 7 21.14 8.24 17.46
C VAL A 7 19.92 7.66 16.75
N PRO A 8 18.71 8.18 17.01
CA PRO A 8 17.51 7.67 16.38
C PRO A 8 17.56 7.88 14.86
N VAL A 9 17.08 6.90 14.10
CA VAL A 9 17.04 6.95 12.63
C VAL A 9 16.10 8.05 12.13
N ILE A 10 15.10 8.42 12.94
CA ILE A 10 14.11 9.46 12.63
C ILE A 10 14.05 10.50 13.76
N PRO A 11 13.70 11.76 13.46
CA PRO A 11 13.49 12.77 14.48
C PRO A 11 12.22 12.50 15.31
N ASN A 12 12.10 13.14 16.48
CA ASN A 12 10.83 13.18 17.20
C ASN A 12 9.80 13.88 16.33
N TYR A 13 8.55 13.38 16.35
CA TYR A 13 7.49 13.97 15.54
C TYR A 13 6.13 13.94 16.21
N THR A 14 5.27 14.81 15.74
CA THR A 14 3.84 14.85 16.05
C THR A 14 3.07 14.86 14.75
N GLU A 15 2.04 14.04 14.68
CA GLU A 15 1.14 13.98 13.53
C GLU A 15 -0.29 14.29 13.97
N THR A 16 -0.95 15.15 13.21
CA THR A 16 -2.35 15.50 13.42
C THR A 16 -3.08 15.28 12.10
N GLN A 17 -4.16 14.50 12.13
CA GLN A 17 -4.99 14.24 10.98
C GLN A 17 -6.45 14.58 11.29
N MET A 18 -7.12 15.22 10.31
CA MET A 18 -8.55 15.51 10.34
C MET A 18 -9.17 15.13 9.01
N GLY A 19 -10.42 14.64 9.06
CA GLY A 19 -11.13 14.29 7.83
C GLY A 19 -12.64 14.35 8.01
N ILE A 20 -13.32 14.66 6.91
CA ILE A 20 -14.77 14.62 6.80
C ILE A 20 -15.15 13.72 5.62
N TYR A 21 -16.18 12.93 5.77
CA TYR A 21 -16.62 12.03 4.70
C TYR A 21 -18.13 11.93 4.62
N GLY A 22 -18.62 11.50 3.44
CA GLY A 22 -20.00 11.15 3.20
C GLY A 22 -20.07 9.85 2.40
N ILE A 23 -21.05 9.02 2.71
CA ILE A 23 -21.31 7.75 2.01
C ILE A 23 -22.79 7.69 1.67
N GLY A 24 -23.09 7.36 0.42
CA GLY A 24 -24.42 7.07 -0.09
C GLY A 24 -24.54 5.63 -0.54
N LYS A 25 -25.67 4.98 -0.21
CA LYS A 25 -25.97 3.60 -0.62
C LYS A 25 -27.36 3.56 -1.24
N TYR A 26 -27.49 2.85 -2.33
CA TYR A 26 -28.76 2.57 -2.99
C TYR A 26 -28.85 1.08 -3.28
N ASN A 27 -29.90 0.44 -2.71
CA ASN A 27 -30.14 -0.98 -2.89
C ASN A 27 -31.39 -1.18 -3.76
N TYR A 28 -31.33 -2.14 -4.66
CA TYR A 28 -32.42 -2.60 -5.49
C TYR A 28 -32.55 -4.13 -5.39
N SER A 29 -33.61 -4.72 -5.96
CA SER A 29 -33.97 -6.13 -5.73
C SER A 29 -32.84 -7.13 -6.02
N LYS A 30 -31.96 -6.85 -6.98
CA LYS A 30 -30.86 -7.74 -7.40
C LYS A 30 -29.47 -7.23 -7.07
N GLY A 31 -29.35 -6.13 -6.31
CA GLY A 31 -28.03 -5.60 -6.02
C GLY A 31 -28.04 -4.25 -5.34
N GLY A 32 -26.90 -3.56 -5.40
CA GLY A 32 -26.75 -2.24 -4.83
C GLY A 32 -25.56 -1.50 -5.39
N ILE A 33 -25.62 -0.18 -5.19
CA ILE A 33 -24.55 0.76 -5.54
C ILE A 33 -24.18 1.54 -4.28
N GLU A 34 -22.89 1.77 -4.08
CA GLU A 34 -22.36 2.58 -3.00
C GLU A 34 -21.35 3.58 -3.56
N ALA A 35 -21.46 4.83 -3.12
CA ALA A 35 -20.50 5.87 -3.44
C ALA A 35 -20.07 6.58 -2.17
N GLY A 36 -18.79 6.92 -2.08
CA GLY A 36 -18.21 7.64 -0.95
C GLY A 36 -17.22 8.70 -1.40
N ILE A 37 -17.14 9.78 -0.64
CA ILE A 37 -16.15 10.83 -0.78
C ILE A 37 -15.62 11.22 0.58
N ARG A 38 -14.31 11.51 0.67
CA ARG A 38 -13.65 11.92 1.89
C ARG A 38 -12.61 13.00 1.60
N PHE A 39 -12.57 14.02 2.43
CA PHE A 39 -11.56 15.06 2.45
C PHE A 39 -10.72 14.90 3.71
N ASP A 40 -9.40 14.90 3.56
CA ASP A 40 -8.45 14.74 4.66
C ASP A 40 -7.39 15.82 4.62
N GLY A 41 -7.01 16.29 5.81
CA GLY A 41 -5.84 17.09 6.06
C GLY A 41 -4.96 16.42 7.11
N GLN A 42 -3.66 16.37 6.83
CA GLN A 42 -2.64 15.84 7.74
C GLN A 42 -1.50 16.85 7.87
N GLU A 43 -1.07 17.11 9.10
CA GLU A 43 0.12 17.87 9.40
C GLU A 43 1.09 17.01 10.20
N THR A 44 2.32 16.90 9.71
CA THR A 44 3.44 16.22 10.39
C THR A 44 4.50 17.26 10.74
N ARG A 45 4.85 17.36 12.02
CA ARG A 45 5.92 18.22 12.54
C ARG A 45 7.01 17.33 13.11
N ALA A 46 8.22 17.45 12.58
CA ALA A 46 9.36 16.65 12.98
C ALA A 46 10.54 17.53 13.33
N SER A 47 11.28 17.19 14.39
CA SER A 47 12.48 17.91 14.81
C SER A 47 13.40 16.99 15.62
N GLY A 48 14.67 16.96 15.30
CA GLY A 48 15.68 16.15 15.98
C GLY A 48 17.08 16.45 15.48
N TYR A 49 18.05 15.71 16.02
CA TYR A 49 19.44 15.81 15.60
C TYR A 49 19.81 14.51 14.88
N ASP A 50 20.51 14.63 13.76
CA ASP A 50 21.04 13.50 13.02
C ASP A 50 22.32 12.94 13.63
N TRP A 51 22.90 11.90 13.02
CA TRP A 51 24.10 11.24 13.46
C TRP A 51 25.37 12.15 13.41
N THR A 52 25.30 13.28 12.71
CA THR A 52 26.34 14.30 12.66
C THR A 52 26.16 15.38 13.73
N GLY A 53 25.05 15.36 14.48
CA GLY A 53 24.66 16.39 15.44
C GLY A 53 23.97 17.61 14.80
N SER A 54 23.61 17.53 13.53
CA SER A 54 22.90 18.61 12.81
C SER A 54 21.41 18.54 13.08
N LEU A 55 20.77 19.67 13.32
CA LEU A 55 19.32 19.75 13.46
C LEU A 55 18.65 19.48 12.12
N TYR A 56 17.66 18.58 12.10
CA TYR A 56 16.90 18.24 10.92
C TYR A 56 15.42 18.00 11.23
N GLY A 57 14.60 17.94 10.19
CA GLY A 57 13.15 17.82 10.31
C GLY A 57 12.42 18.92 9.56
N GLY A 58 11.20 19.21 9.97
CA GLY A 58 10.38 20.24 9.35
C GLY A 58 8.89 20.01 9.56
N THR A 59 8.08 20.89 8.99
CA THR A 59 6.62 20.76 8.97
C THR A 59 6.15 20.46 7.57
N ARG A 60 5.37 19.39 7.43
CA ARG A 60 4.75 18.98 6.17
C ARG A 60 3.23 18.94 6.31
N LYS A 61 2.51 19.46 5.32
CA LYS A 61 1.05 19.46 5.26
C LYS A 61 0.59 18.77 4.00
N PHE A 62 -0.39 17.87 4.16
CA PHE A 62 -0.97 17.10 3.08
C PHE A 62 -2.49 17.23 3.12
N ASN A 63 -3.08 17.71 2.02
CA ASN A 63 -4.52 17.81 1.86
C ASN A 63 -4.93 17.02 0.63
N ASN A 64 -5.86 16.11 0.79
CA ASN A 64 -6.23 15.19 -0.27
C ASN A 64 -7.72 14.83 -0.22
N VAL A 65 -8.18 14.32 -1.35
CA VAL A 65 -9.53 13.77 -1.51
C VAL A 65 -9.40 12.30 -1.84
N SER A 66 -10.24 11.48 -1.20
CA SER A 66 -10.48 10.09 -1.57
C SER A 66 -11.91 9.93 -2.03
N TYR A 67 -12.16 9.04 -2.96
CA TYR A 67 -13.51 8.67 -3.36
C TYR A 67 -13.57 7.20 -3.78
N SER A 68 -14.77 6.65 -3.73
CA SER A 68 -15.04 5.30 -4.21
C SER A 68 -16.44 5.24 -4.83
N LEU A 69 -16.54 4.40 -5.84
CA LEU A 69 -17.81 4.01 -6.45
C LEU A 69 -17.78 2.50 -6.65
N GLY A 70 -18.72 1.82 -6.05
CA GLY A 70 -18.81 0.37 -6.14
C GLY A 70 -20.25 -0.10 -6.29
N GLY A 71 -20.38 -1.34 -6.71
CA GLY A 71 -21.69 -1.95 -6.82
C GLY A 71 -21.57 -3.46 -6.93
N HIS A 72 -22.69 -4.10 -6.69
CA HIS A 72 -22.84 -5.52 -6.89
C HIS A 72 -24.19 -5.82 -7.56
N HIS A 73 -24.22 -6.89 -8.33
CA HIS A 73 -25.41 -7.36 -9.01
C HIS A 73 -25.47 -8.88 -9.01
N HIS A 74 -26.64 -9.42 -8.66
CA HIS A 74 -26.96 -10.85 -8.77
C HIS A 74 -27.66 -11.11 -10.09
N PHE A 75 -26.98 -11.79 -11.02
CA PHE A 75 -27.59 -12.24 -12.28
C PHE A 75 -28.59 -13.38 -12.05
N SER A 76 -28.26 -14.24 -11.06
CA SER A 76 -29.12 -15.31 -10.55
C SER A 76 -28.80 -15.52 -9.07
N ASP A 77 -29.45 -16.52 -8.43
CA ASP A 77 -29.13 -16.92 -7.05
C ASP A 77 -27.69 -17.47 -6.90
N GLN A 78 -27.09 -17.88 -8.00
CA GLN A 78 -25.75 -18.48 -8.03
C GLN A 78 -24.67 -17.50 -8.48
N TRP A 79 -24.99 -16.58 -9.39
CA TRP A 79 -24.02 -15.67 -10.01
C TRP A 79 -24.08 -14.25 -9.43
N LYS A 80 -22.93 -13.77 -8.97
CA LYS A 80 -22.78 -12.41 -8.48
C LYS A 80 -21.57 -11.74 -9.13
N LEU A 81 -21.76 -10.50 -9.58
CA LEU A 81 -20.68 -9.58 -9.95
C LEU A 81 -20.56 -8.49 -8.88
N THR A 82 -19.34 -8.17 -8.49
CA THR A 82 -19.04 -7.00 -7.66
C THR A 82 -17.95 -6.21 -8.36
N THR A 83 -18.07 -4.91 -8.41
CA THR A 83 -17.02 -4.03 -8.95
C THR A 83 -16.86 -2.80 -8.08
N ASN A 84 -15.63 -2.32 -7.96
CA ASN A 84 -15.32 -1.10 -7.24
C ASN A 84 -14.20 -0.36 -7.95
N PHE A 85 -14.37 0.96 -8.05
CA PHE A 85 -13.35 1.89 -8.48
C PHE A 85 -13.15 2.95 -7.39
N GLY A 86 -11.90 3.30 -7.08
CA GLY A 86 -11.64 4.31 -6.07
C GLY A 86 -10.29 4.98 -6.23
N LEU A 87 -10.20 6.15 -5.63
CA LEU A 87 -8.98 6.88 -5.33
C LEU A 87 -8.76 6.88 -3.83
N ALA A 88 -7.63 6.34 -3.41
CA ALA A 88 -7.11 6.46 -2.05
C ALA A 88 -5.80 7.25 -2.07
N TRP A 89 -5.43 7.82 -0.95
CA TRP A 89 -4.15 8.51 -0.77
C TRP A 89 -3.52 8.13 0.56
N ARG A 90 -2.21 8.33 0.67
CA ARG A 90 -1.51 8.39 1.95
C ARG A 90 -0.46 9.50 1.93
N ALA A 91 -0.23 10.14 3.05
CA ALA A 91 0.94 10.97 3.24
C ALA A 91 2.19 10.08 3.37
N PRO A 92 3.36 10.55 2.94
CA PRO A 92 4.61 9.90 3.29
C PRO A 92 4.78 9.85 4.82
N HIS A 93 5.21 8.71 5.33
CA HIS A 93 5.50 8.55 6.74
C HIS A 93 6.75 9.36 7.14
N VAL A 94 6.87 9.75 8.42
CA VAL A 94 8.03 10.48 8.91
C VAL A 94 9.35 9.73 8.64
N TYR A 95 9.30 8.41 8.63
CA TYR A 95 10.43 7.55 8.28
C TYR A 95 10.85 7.72 6.82
N GLU A 96 9.88 7.79 5.90
CA GLU A 96 10.13 8.01 4.47
C GLU A 96 10.64 9.44 4.17
N LEU A 97 10.20 10.42 4.98
CA LEU A 97 10.58 11.83 4.81
C LEU A 97 11.95 12.16 5.43
N TYR A 98 12.24 11.61 6.61
CA TYR A 98 13.29 12.14 7.47
C TYR A 98 14.25 11.08 8.00
N SER A 99 14.24 9.82 7.54
CA SER A 99 15.28 8.85 7.93
C SER A 99 16.65 9.39 7.58
N ASN A 100 17.58 9.35 8.51
CA ASN A 100 18.99 9.65 8.28
C ASN A 100 19.85 8.93 9.32
N GLY A 101 19.94 7.62 9.22
CA GLY A 101 20.67 6.83 10.21
C GLY A 101 20.78 5.36 9.90
N ASN A 102 21.48 4.68 10.78
CA ASN A 102 21.71 3.24 10.70
C ASN A 102 20.54 2.47 11.33
N GLU A 103 19.89 1.64 10.54
CA GLU A 103 18.87 0.71 11.01
C GLU A 103 19.56 -0.60 11.46
N LEU A 104 19.71 -0.74 12.77
CA LEU A 104 20.49 -1.84 13.35
C LEU A 104 19.94 -3.23 13.02
N GLY A 105 18.62 -3.36 12.87
CA GLY A 105 17.96 -4.64 12.59
C GLY A 105 18.18 -5.16 11.17
N SER A 106 18.31 -4.27 10.20
CA SER A 106 18.51 -4.61 8.78
C SER A 106 19.96 -4.49 8.31
N GLY A 107 20.82 -3.83 9.10
CA GLY A 107 22.21 -3.57 8.72
C GLY A 107 22.34 -2.58 7.55
N MET A 108 21.39 -1.65 7.41
CA MET A 108 21.33 -0.64 6.34
C MET A 108 21.43 0.76 6.91
N PHE A 109 21.99 1.69 6.14
CA PHE A 109 21.87 3.11 6.40
C PHE A 109 20.74 3.68 5.53
N VAL A 110 19.69 4.21 6.17
CA VAL A 110 18.48 4.65 5.48
C VAL A 110 18.44 6.17 5.40
N LYS A 111 18.14 6.68 4.20
CA LYS A 111 17.93 8.10 3.92
C LYS A 111 16.49 8.35 3.46
N GLY A 112 15.81 9.30 4.07
CA GLY A 112 14.51 9.78 3.64
C GLY A 112 14.64 10.86 2.55
N ASP A 113 13.47 11.27 2.04
CA ASP A 113 13.35 12.43 1.14
C ASP A 113 12.21 13.33 1.57
N SER A 114 12.56 14.47 2.18
CA SER A 114 11.60 15.45 2.69
C SER A 114 10.80 16.17 1.61
N THR A 115 11.12 16.01 0.34
CA THR A 115 10.40 16.63 -0.79
C THR A 115 9.21 15.82 -1.28
N MET A 116 9.05 14.59 -0.81
CA MET A 116 7.97 13.69 -1.22
C MET A 116 6.57 14.30 -1.08
N HIS A 117 5.69 13.92 -1.98
CA HIS A 117 4.28 14.28 -2.00
C HIS A 117 3.41 13.10 -1.59
N SER A 118 2.10 13.35 -1.37
CA SER A 118 1.14 12.28 -1.11
C SER A 118 1.15 11.24 -2.23
N GLU A 119 1.22 9.99 -1.85
CA GLU A 119 0.97 8.86 -2.74
C GLU A 119 -0.53 8.79 -3.04
N ARG A 120 -0.91 8.64 -4.31
CA ARG A 120 -2.30 8.51 -4.76
C ARG A 120 -2.48 7.25 -5.56
N SER A 121 -3.46 6.45 -5.17
CA SER A 121 -3.74 5.15 -5.75
C SER A 121 -5.14 5.12 -6.36
N TYR A 122 -5.21 4.98 -7.67
CA TYR A 122 -6.43 4.68 -8.41
C TYR A 122 -6.51 3.17 -8.58
N LYS A 123 -7.52 2.55 -7.99
CA LYS A 123 -7.71 1.10 -8.06
C LYS A 123 -9.08 0.76 -8.62
N TRP A 124 -9.09 -0.13 -9.60
CA TRP A 124 -10.28 -0.82 -10.05
C TRP A 124 -10.15 -2.30 -9.71
N ILE A 125 -11.17 -2.85 -9.09
CA ILE A 125 -11.27 -4.27 -8.76
C ILE A 125 -12.65 -4.78 -9.18
N SER A 126 -12.68 -5.96 -9.79
CA SER A 126 -13.93 -6.65 -10.14
C SER A 126 -13.82 -8.11 -9.75
N SER A 127 -14.91 -8.62 -9.18
CA SER A 127 -15.06 -9.98 -8.70
C SER A 127 -16.27 -10.61 -9.35
N ILE A 128 -16.09 -11.77 -9.96
CA ILE A 128 -17.19 -12.64 -10.36
C ILE A 128 -17.19 -13.86 -9.45
N SER A 129 -18.34 -14.20 -8.91
CA SER A 129 -18.50 -15.36 -8.07
C SER A 129 -19.69 -16.22 -8.52
N TYR A 130 -19.49 -17.50 -8.42
CA TYR A 130 -20.50 -18.52 -8.59
C TYR A 130 -20.56 -19.41 -7.34
N SER A 131 -21.77 -19.76 -6.89
CA SER A 131 -21.93 -20.66 -5.75
C SER A 131 -23.18 -21.51 -5.93
N ASN A 132 -23.03 -22.82 -5.68
CA ASN A 132 -24.13 -23.76 -5.55
C ASN A 132 -23.88 -24.70 -4.36
N LYS A 133 -24.66 -25.76 -4.23
CA LYS A 133 -24.55 -26.71 -3.09
C LYS A 133 -23.27 -27.57 -3.10
N VAL A 134 -22.61 -27.70 -4.24
CA VAL A 134 -21.49 -28.61 -4.46
C VAL A 134 -20.17 -27.86 -4.58
N PHE A 135 -20.18 -26.70 -5.22
CA PHE A 135 -18.96 -25.89 -5.37
C PHE A 135 -19.23 -24.39 -5.36
N SER A 136 -18.22 -23.66 -4.99
CA SER A 136 -18.14 -22.21 -5.16
C SER A 136 -16.83 -21.85 -5.86
N ALA A 137 -16.89 -20.81 -6.70
CA ALA A 137 -15.74 -20.25 -7.37
C ALA A 137 -15.82 -18.74 -7.33
N ARG A 138 -14.68 -18.09 -7.06
CA ARG A 138 -14.53 -16.64 -7.11
C ARG A 138 -13.27 -16.28 -7.87
N MET A 139 -13.38 -15.30 -8.74
CA MET A 139 -12.26 -14.71 -9.45
C MET A 139 -12.29 -13.21 -9.25
N ASP A 140 -11.21 -12.67 -8.72
CA ASP A 140 -10.98 -11.25 -8.55
C ASP A 140 -9.91 -10.79 -9.52
N GLY A 141 -10.19 -9.74 -10.29
CA GLY A 141 -9.20 -9.07 -11.12
C GLY A 141 -9.04 -7.62 -10.69
N TYR A 142 -7.81 -7.10 -10.68
CA TYR A 142 -7.58 -5.70 -10.31
C TYR A 142 -6.49 -5.02 -11.13
N LEU A 143 -6.68 -3.73 -11.31
CA LEU A 143 -5.73 -2.79 -11.90
C LEU A 143 -5.55 -1.64 -10.92
N GLN A 144 -4.31 -1.20 -10.69
CA GLN A 144 -4.01 -0.13 -9.75
C GLN A 144 -2.88 0.74 -10.29
N TRP A 145 -3.17 2.02 -10.43
CA TRP A 145 -2.21 3.05 -10.81
C TRP A 145 -1.86 3.88 -9.59
N ILE A 146 -0.57 3.96 -9.26
CA ILE A 146 -0.11 4.71 -8.10
C ILE A 146 0.77 5.85 -8.60
N SER A 147 0.34 7.07 -8.32
CA SER A 147 1.16 8.25 -8.50
C SER A 147 1.99 8.46 -7.24
N GLY A 148 3.31 8.43 -7.40
CA GLY A 148 4.24 8.63 -6.28
C GLY A 148 4.34 7.42 -5.34
N TYR A 149 4.38 6.20 -5.88
CA TYR A 149 4.67 4.99 -5.09
C TYR A 149 6.02 5.12 -4.39
N ILE A 150 6.01 4.96 -3.07
CA ILE A 150 7.19 5.15 -2.23
C ILE A 150 7.83 3.80 -1.93
N TYR A 151 9.13 3.70 -2.18
CA TYR A 151 9.95 2.55 -1.80
C TYR A 151 11.39 2.99 -1.56
N ASP A 152 12.17 2.16 -0.88
CA ASP A 152 13.58 2.35 -0.69
C ASP A 152 14.39 1.68 -1.81
N GLU A 153 15.39 2.37 -2.31
CA GLU A 153 16.26 1.91 -3.39
C GLU A 153 17.69 1.81 -2.89
N PRO A 154 18.38 0.67 -3.12
CA PRO A 154 19.79 0.55 -2.81
C PRO A 154 20.63 1.50 -3.67
N LYS A 155 21.50 2.27 -3.03
CA LYS A 155 22.48 3.12 -3.70
C LYS A 155 23.81 2.37 -3.87
N LYS A 156 24.62 2.80 -4.83
CA LYS A 156 25.97 2.24 -5.05
C LYS A 156 27.01 2.75 -4.04
N GLU A 157 26.58 3.44 -3.00
CA GLU A 157 27.43 4.03 -1.96
C GLU A 157 27.30 3.27 -0.63
N THR A 158 28.33 3.37 0.19
CA THR A 158 28.33 2.92 1.56
C THR A 158 28.65 4.09 2.49
N ILE A 159 28.16 4.03 3.72
CA ILE A 159 28.48 4.99 4.78
C ILE A 159 29.21 4.27 5.88
N THR A 160 30.33 4.88 6.33
CA THR A 160 31.08 4.43 7.51
C THR A 160 30.63 5.25 8.72
N VAL A 161 30.10 4.58 9.70
CA VAL A 161 29.77 5.16 11.02
C VAL A 161 30.55 4.40 12.10
N ILE A 162 30.49 4.86 13.35
CA ILE A 162 31.24 4.24 14.47
C ILE A 162 30.96 2.73 14.59
N SER A 163 29.74 2.30 14.30
CA SER A 163 29.31 0.89 14.40
C SER A 163 29.68 0.01 13.19
N GLY A 164 30.21 0.58 12.10
CA GLY A 164 30.60 -0.20 10.90
C GLY A 164 30.36 0.52 9.59
N VAL A 165 30.47 -0.25 8.49
CA VAL A 165 30.20 0.19 7.11
C VAL A 165 28.87 -0.39 6.65
N TYR A 166 27.99 0.45 6.19
CA TYR A 166 26.61 0.08 5.83
C TYR A 166 26.27 0.47 4.40
N PRO A 167 25.55 -0.38 3.64
CA PRO A 167 24.98 0.00 2.36
C PRO A 167 23.91 1.06 2.58
N VAL A 168 23.83 2.02 1.65
CA VAL A 168 22.85 3.12 1.71
C VAL A 168 21.60 2.73 0.93
N PHE A 169 20.45 2.90 1.57
CA PHE A 169 19.13 2.84 0.96
C PHE A 169 18.48 4.22 1.03
N GLN A 170 17.89 4.66 -0.04
CA GLN A 170 17.20 5.96 -0.09
C GLN A 170 15.77 5.80 -0.54
N TYR A 171 14.85 6.36 0.23
CA TYR A 171 13.46 6.45 -0.17
C TYR A 171 13.30 7.32 -1.41
N LYS A 172 12.50 6.86 -2.35
CA LYS A 172 12.13 7.60 -3.56
C LYS A 172 10.68 7.38 -3.93
N GLN A 173 10.17 8.25 -4.79
CA GLN A 173 8.83 8.14 -5.38
C GLN A 173 8.91 7.85 -6.88
N THR A 174 8.03 6.95 -7.36
CA THR A 174 7.90 6.66 -8.77
C THR A 174 6.44 6.39 -9.15
N PRO A 175 6.00 6.70 -10.38
CA PRO A 175 4.71 6.22 -10.84
C PRO A 175 4.76 4.71 -11.06
N ALA A 176 3.78 4.01 -10.49
CA ALA A 176 3.72 2.55 -10.49
C ALA A 176 2.40 2.02 -11.03
N PHE A 177 2.46 0.86 -11.67
CA PHE A 177 1.29 0.14 -12.15
C PHE A 177 1.28 -1.29 -11.62
N PHE A 178 0.21 -1.63 -10.90
CA PHE A 178 -0.04 -2.95 -10.35
C PHE A 178 -1.21 -3.59 -11.10
N ARG A 179 -1.10 -4.88 -11.34
CA ARG A 179 -2.16 -5.72 -11.89
C ARG A 179 -2.09 -7.09 -11.28
N GLY A 180 -3.23 -7.67 -11.04
CA GLY A 180 -3.27 -9.01 -10.46
C GLY A 180 -4.61 -9.67 -10.63
N MET A 181 -4.61 -10.93 -10.28
CA MET A 181 -5.79 -11.79 -10.33
C MET A 181 -5.68 -12.82 -9.21
N ASP A 182 -6.77 -12.98 -8.47
CA ASP A 182 -6.92 -13.99 -7.43
C ASP A 182 -8.04 -14.94 -7.84
N PHE A 183 -7.84 -16.21 -7.58
CA PHE A 183 -8.80 -17.26 -7.83
C PHE A 183 -8.96 -18.10 -6.57
N ASP A 184 -10.21 -18.35 -6.19
CA ASP A 184 -10.61 -19.15 -5.05
C ASP A 184 -11.66 -20.15 -5.54
N PHE A 185 -11.40 -21.44 -5.33
CA PHE A 185 -12.30 -22.50 -5.75
C PHE A 185 -12.45 -23.50 -4.60
N HIS A 186 -13.70 -23.79 -4.24
CA HIS A 186 -14.06 -24.71 -3.19
C HIS A 186 -15.05 -25.76 -3.72
N PHE A 187 -14.75 -27.02 -3.51
CA PHE A 187 -15.52 -28.15 -4.04
C PHE A 187 -15.85 -29.18 -2.94
N MET A 188 -17.13 -29.36 -2.66
CA MET A 188 -17.67 -30.26 -1.65
C MET A 188 -18.75 -31.17 -2.26
N PRO A 189 -18.38 -32.22 -3.01
CA PRO A 189 -19.33 -33.11 -3.67
C PRO A 189 -20.15 -33.93 -2.67
N ILE A 190 -19.57 -34.28 -1.54
CA ILE A 190 -20.17 -35.00 -0.42
C ILE A 190 -19.63 -34.47 0.90
N ASN A 191 -20.34 -34.66 2.02
CA ASN A 191 -19.99 -34.10 3.33
C ASN A 191 -18.60 -34.48 3.88
N SER A 192 -17.98 -35.52 3.36
CA SER A 192 -16.66 -36.00 3.79
C SER A 192 -15.53 -35.60 2.82
N TRP A 193 -15.84 -34.89 1.74
CA TRP A 193 -14.87 -34.42 0.77
C TRP A 193 -14.93 -32.91 0.67
N ASP A 194 -13.81 -32.28 1.00
CA ASP A 194 -13.61 -30.85 0.93
C ASP A 194 -12.29 -30.58 0.20
N TYR A 195 -12.36 -29.90 -0.92
CA TYR A 195 -11.20 -29.50 -1.72
C TYR A 195 -11.21 -28.00 -1.95
N HIS A 196 -10.13 -27.34 -1.51
CA HIS A 196 -9.96 -25.90 -1.62
C HIS A 196 -8.70 -25.58 -2.45
N LEU A 197 -8.84 -24.71 -3.43
CA LEU A 197 -7.76 -24.27 -4.30
C LEU A 197 -7.73 -22.74 -4.34
N ILE A 198 -6.56 -22.18 -4.05
CA ILE A 198 -6.30 -20.73 -4.12
C ILE A 198 -5.13 -20.49 -5.05
N ALA A 199 -5.28 -19.53 -5.96
CA ALA A 199 -4.21 -19.05 -6.82
C ALA A 199 -4.18 -17.51 -6.81
N SER A 200 -3.01 -16.92 -6.67
CA SER A 200 -2.81 -15.48 -6.67
C SER A 200 -1.67 -15.08 -7.60
N PHE A 201 -1.94 -14.10 -8.46
CA PHE A 201 -0.96 -13.55 -9.40
C PHE A 201 -0.92 -12.04 -9.25
N ILE A 202 0.28 -11.50 -9.06
CA ILE A 202 0.52 -10.06 -8.99
C ILE A 202 1.76 -9.68 -9.79
N ARG A 203 1.67 -8.55 -10.48
CA ARG A 203 2.81 -7.88 -11.11
C ARG A 203 2.73 -6.39 -10.87
N ALA A 204 3.88 -5.79 -10.61
CA ALA A 204 4.02 -4.35 -10.46
C ALA A 204 5.24 -3.82 -11.21
N ASN A 205 5.03 -2.76 -11.97
CA ASN A 205 6.06 -2.14 -12.77
C ASN A 205 6.15 -0.63 -12.46
N GLU A 206 7.35 -0.11 -12.45
CA GLU A 206 7.60 1.31 -12.56
C GLU A 206 7.18 1.78 -13.97
N GLN A 207 6.32 2.80 -14.05
CA GLN A 207 5.78 3.24 -15.35
C GLN A 207 6.81 3.98 -16.22
N THR A 208 7.79 4.61 -15.60
CA THR A 208 8.80 5.40 -16.33
C THR A 208 9.82 4.51 -17.06
N THR A 209 10.26 3.43 -16.41
CA THR A 209 11.32 2.56 -16.94
C THR A 209 10.78 1.23 -17.45
N GLY A 210 9.56 0.85 -17.05
CA GLY A 210 8.99 -0.47 -17.31
C GLY A 210 9.56 -1.59 -16.44
N ASN A 211 10.53 -1.31 -15.58
CA ASN A 211 11.16 -2.28 -14.72
C ASN A 211 10.19 -2.80 -13.65
N TYR A 212 10.40 -4.03 -13.18
CA TYR A 212 9.67 -4.56 -12.04
C TYR A 212 10.03 -3.80 -10.77
N LEU A 213 9.02 -3.54 -9.95
CA LEU A 213 9.23 -2.98 -8.62
C LEU A 213 9.81 -4.04 -7.67
N PRO A 214 10.69 -3.66 -6.75
CA PRO A 214 11.18 -4.55 -5.70
C PRO A 214 10.08 -4.89 -4.70
N TYR A 215 10.31 -5.93 -3.88
CA TYR A 215 9.46 -6.36 -2.76
C TYR A 215 8.03 -6.77 -3.14
N ILE A 216 7.78 -7.07 -4.41
CA ILE A 216 6.48 -7.58 -4.85
C ILE A 216 6.42 -9.08 -4.55
N PRO A 217 5.37 -9.57 -3.86
CA PRO A 217 5.22 -10.98 -3.58
C PRO A 217 5.21 -11.83 -4.86
N SER A 218 5.75 -13.03 -4.77
CA SER A 218 5.65 -14.00 -5.86
C SER A 218 4.22 -14.50 -6.02
N SER A 219 3.89 -14.97 -7.23
CA SER A 219 2.64 -15.69 -7.46
C SER A 219 2.55 -16.88 -6.51
N ARG A 220 1.34 -17.13 -6.00
CA ARG A 220 1.07 -18.18 -5.03
C ARG A 220 0.05 -19.16 -5.58
N PHE A 221 0.26 -20.42 -5.29
CA PHE A 221 -0.69 -21.51 -5.52
C PHE A 221 -0.75 -22.36 -4.25
N SER A 222 -1.97 -22.68 -3.78
CA SER A 222 -2.21 -23.51 -2.60
C SER A 222 -3.43 -24.37 -2.84
N HIS A 223 -3.42 -25.58 -2.31
CA HIS A 223 -4.58 -26.47 -2.32
C HIS A 223 -4.57 -27.33 -1.04
N ASP A 224 -5.73 -27.70 -0.57
CA ASP A 224 -6.00 -28.57 0.58
C ASP A 224 -6.98 -29.67 0.18
#